data_3a287162a6a9fb8ec1396d7fa6b90668
#
_entry.id   3a287162a6a9fb8ec1396d7fa6b90668
#
_cell.length_a   1.000
_cell.length_b   1.000
_cell.length_c   1.000
_cell.angle_alpha   90.00
_cell.angle_beta   90.00
_cell.angle_gamma   90.00
#
_symmetry.space_group_name_H-M   'P 1'
#
loop_
_entity.id
_entity.type
_entity.pdbx_description
1 polymer ?
#
loop_
_entity_poly.entity_id
_entity_poly.type
_entity_poly.pdbx_seq_one_letter_code
_entity_poly.pdbx_strand_id
1 'polypeptide(L)'
;MGVELTALHWIYVVFVVLIISFMVARKDTSLVCIVGIFLLAITATHSLSAAISSIFNSFIYAITELLPTILVISIIVAMSKVLTATGINDVMISPFARLIRTPSWAYWTIGLLMMVISWFFWPSPAVALMGAVLLPVALRVGLPALGAAMAMNLFGHGIALSGDFVIQGAPKLTADAAGLPVSDVVSASVPLVFIMGIVTTVTAYILLCRDIKRGYFHHTMEEIAVAVEPIAEQTKQLLSNKTKKWLAVIIPLSFVLDVGAMSYLNLQGGEATALIGGTAIFILILISIFAHKRESFEEITNYFIEGFQFGFKVFGPVIPIAAFFYLGDAGFLKIIGEYLPKMSHGIVNDLGVVLAHIVPMNKEIGAVTLTAVGAITGLDGSGFSGISLAGSIAHLFATAMGTSAATLTALGQVAAIWVGGGTIVPWALIPAAAICGVDPFELARRNLVPVTVGLIVTTIIAMFLI
;
A
#
# COMPACT_ATOMS: atom_id res chain seq x y z
N MET A 1 -18.15 -6.86 -28.93
CA MET A 1 -19.40 -6.17 -28.48
C MET A 1 -19.02 -5.38 -27.24
N GLY A 2 -19.22 -4.05 -27.27
CA GLY A 2 -18.85 -3.21 -26.13
C GLY A 2 -19.83 -3.44 -24.96
N VAL A 3 -19.31 -3.33 -23.75
CA VAL A 3 -20.13 -3.33 -22.52
C VAL A 3 -20.94 -2.03 -22.49
N GLU A 4 -22.26 -2.10 -22.28
CA GLU A 4 -23.10 -0.91 -22.13
C GLU A 4 -22.90 -0.33 -20.73
N LEU A 5 -22.51 0.96 -20.66
CA LEU A 5 -22.43 1.68 -19.40
C LEU A 5 -23.84 2.02 -18.89
N THR A 6 -24.15 1.57 -17.70
CA THR A 6 -25.40 1.82 -17.01
C THR A 6 -25.30 3.00 -16.03
N ALA A 7 -26.41 3.40 -15.42
CA ALA A 7 -26.43 4.41 -14.36
C ALA A 7 -25.46 4.06 -13.21
N LEU A 8 -25.26 2.78 -12.90
CA LEU A 8 -24.35 2.30 -11.84
C LEU A 8 -22.89 2.72 -12.11
N HIS A 9 -22.43 2.61 -13.35
CA HIS A 9 -21.09 3.03 -13.76
C HIS A 9 -20.90 4.55 -13.55
N TRP A 10 -21.87 5.36 -13.94
CA TRP A 10 -21.80 6.81 -13.81
C TRP A 10 -21.88 7.27 -12.36
N ILE A 11 -22.73 6.63 -11.53
CA ILE A 11 -22.76 6.89 -10.08
C ILE A 11 -21.39 6.60 -9.48
N TYR A 12 -20.79 5.45 -9.80
CA TYR A 12 -19.49 5.09 -9.30
C TYR A 12 -18.41 6.13 -9.67
N VAL A 13 -18.35 6.53 -10.96
CA VAL A 13 -17.39 7.54 -11.43
C VAL A 13 -17.57 8.88 -10.71
N VAL A 14 -18.80 9.35 -10.56
CA VAL A 14 -19.10 10.60 -9.86
C VAL A 14 -18.61 10.54 -8.41
N PHE A 15 -18.85 9.42 -7.71
CA PHE A 15 -18.38 9.27 -6.33
C PHE A 15 -16.88 9.12 -6.23
N VAL A 16 -16.19 8.45 -7.16
CA VAL A 16 -14.72 8.44 -7.24
C VAL A 16 -14.18 9.88 -7.37
N VAL A 17 -14.74 10.68 -8.28
CA VAL A 17 -14.33 12.08 -8.45
C VAL A 17 -14.60 12.90 -7.19
N LEU A 18 -15.74 12.70 -6.52
CA LEU A 18 -16.08 13.35 -5.26
C LEU A 18 -15.07 12.97 -4.15
N ILE A 19 -14.77 11.68 -3.99
CA ILE A 19 -13.82 11.19 -2.99
C ILE A 19 -12.45 11.84 -3.21
N ILE A 20 -11.93 11.83 -4.44
CA ILE A 20 -10.66 12.48 -4.78
C ILE A 20 -10.72 13.99 -4.48
N SER A 21 -11.82 14.64 -4.84
CA SER A 21 -12.01 16.09 -4.59
C SER A 21 -12.01 16.42 -3.10
N PHE A 22 -12.72 15.63 -2.27
CA PHE A 22 -12.74 15.79 -0.81
C PHE A 22 -11.36 15.53 -0.20
N MET A 23 -10.64 14.50 -0.68
CA MET A 23 -9.28 14.20 -0.25
C MET A 23 -8.33 15.39 -0.54
N VAL A 24 -8.38 15.96 -1.74
CA VAL A 24 -7.58 17.13 -2.12
C VAL A 24 -7.96 18.36 -1.27
N ALA A 25 -9.25 18.51 -0.94
CA ALA A 25 -9.77 19.57 -0.06
C ALA A 25 -9.51 19.31 1.45
N ARG A 26 -8.83 18.23 1.81
CA ARG A 26 -8.52 17.81 3.21
C ARG A 26 -9.78 17.57 4.04
N LYS A 27 -10.81 17.01 3.46
CA LYS A 27 -12.05 16.64 4.16
C LYS A 27 -12.18 15.13 4.27
N ASP A 28 -12.85 14.66 5.33
CA ASP A 28 -13.17 13.25 5.52
C ASP A 28 -14.05 12.74 4.38
N THR A 29 -13.72 11.57 3.86
CA THR A 29 -14.41 10.95 2.72
C THR A 29 -15.35 9.82 3.12
N SER A 30 -15.35 9.41 4.39
CA SER A 30 -16.13 8.25 4.87
C SER A 30 -17.62 8.40 4.59
N LEU A 31 -18.18 9.58 4.86
CA LEU A 31 -19.60 9.84 4.59
C LEU A 31 -19.91 9.79 3.08
N VAL A 32 -19.01 10.32 2.24
CA VAL A 32 -19.17 10.29 0.78
C VAL A 32 -19.21 8.84 0.30
N CYS A 33 -18.32 8.00 0.82
CA CYS A 33 -18.29 6.57 0.49
C CYS A 33 -19.56 5.85 0.92
N ILE A 34 -20.06 6.09 2.14
CA ILE A 34 -21.31 5.49 2.64
C ILE A 34 -22.51 5.89 1.76
N VAL A 35 -22.60 7.17 1.39
CA VAL A 35 -23.67 7.65 0.48
C VAL A 35 -23.51 7.02 -0.90
N GLY A 36 -22.29 6.88 -1.40
CA GLY A 36 -22.01 6.19 -2.67
C GLY A 36 -22.46 4.74 -2.67
N ILE A 37 -22.14 3.98 -1.60
CA ILE A 37 -22.60 2.60 -1.41
C ILE A 37 -24.14 2.54 -1.43
N PHE A 38 -24.79 3.42 -0.65
CA PHE A 38 -26.24 3.47 -0.59
C PHE A 38 -26.86 3.75 -1.96
N LEU A 39 -26.34 4.75 -2.71
CA LEU A 39 -26.89 5.11 -4.02
C LEU A 39 -26.66 4.03 -5.06
N LEU A 40 -25.50 3.35 -5.05
CA LEU A 40 -25.27 2.19 -5.91
C LEU A 40 -26.26 1.06 -5.61
N ALA A 41 -26.45 0.74 -4.33
CA ALA A 41 -27.32 -0.35 -3.92
C ALA A 41 -28.80 -0.05 -4.17
N ILE A 42 -29.31 1.16 -3.89
CA ILE A 42 -30.70 1.54 -4.14
C ILE A 42 -31.00 1.60 -5.63
N THR A 43 -30.05 2.06 -6.45
CA THR A 43 -30.19 2.10 -7.91
C THR A 43 -30.19 0.70 -8.52
N ALA A 44 -29.40 -0.22 -7.99
CA ALA A 44 -29.33 -1.60 -8.44
C ALA A 44 -30.60 -2.39 -8.04
N THR A 45 -30.96 -2.33 -6.76
CA THR A 45 -31.97 -3.23 -6.17
C THR A 45 -33.39 -2.66 -6.15
N HIS A 46 -33.52 -1.34 -6.30
CA HIS A 46 -34.80 -0.61 -6.11
C HIS A 46 -35.47 -0.88 -4.75
N SER A 47 -34.72 -1.29 -3.74
CA SER A 47 -35.17 -1.66 -2.41
C SER A 47 -34.41 -0.91 -1.32
N LEU A 48 -35.13 -0.15 -0.51
CA LEU A 48 -34.54 0.60 0.61
C LEU A 48 -33.93 -0.34 1.65
N SER A 49 -34.58 -1.45 1.95
CA SER A 49 -34.06 -2.45 2.89
C SER A 49 -32.75 -3.06 2.38
N ALA A 50 -32.69 -3.46 1.10
CA ALA A 50 -31.49 -4.00 0.50
C ALA A 50 -30.37 -2.96 0.47
N ALA A 51 -30.67 -1.69 0.15
CA ALA A 51 -29.66 -0.63 0.13
C ALA A 51 -29.06 -0.37 1.52
N ILE A 52 -29.87 -0.35 2.57
CA ILE A 52 -29.39 -0.20 3.95
C ILE A 52 -28.55 -1.40 4.36
N SER A 53 -28.99 -2.62 4.06
CA SER A 53 -28.24 -3.85 4.36
C SER A 53 -26.91 -3.90 3.61
N SER A 54 -26.87 -3.40 2.37
CA SER A 54 -25.63 -3.36 1.55
C SER A 54 -24.55 -2.48 2.17
N ILE A 55 -24.90 -1.40 2.90
CA ILE A 55 -23.92 -0.60 3.64
C ILE A 55 -23.19 -1.47 4.66
N PHE A 56 -23.93 -2.22 5.48
CA PHE A 56 -23.32 -3.06 6.50
C PHE A 56 -22.54 -4.23 5.91
N ASN A 57 -23.10 -4.89 4.89
CA ASN A 57 -22.47 -6.00 4.20
C ASN A 57 -21.17 -5.58 3.49
N SER A 58 -21.13 -4.36 2.93
CA SER A 58 -19.91 -3.84 2.32
C SER A 58 -18.81 -3.58 3.34
N PHE A 59 -19.16 -3.18 4.57
CA PHE A 59 -18.20 -3.06 5.67
C PHE A 59 -17.66 -4.42 6.09
N ILE A 60 -18.53 -5.44 6.23
CA ILE A 60 -18.09 -6.82 6.50
C ILE A 60 -17.14 -7.29 5.41
N TYR A 61 -17.50 -7.10 4.15
CA TYR A 61 -16.65 -7.47 3.03
C TYR A 61 -15.28 -6.78 3.10
N ALA A 62 -15.29 -5.45 3.29
CA ALA A 62 -14.06 -4.66 3.40
C ALA A 62 -13.18 -5.11 4.59
N ILE A 63 -13.77 -5.37 5.75
CA ILE A 63 -13.03 -5.87 6.91
C ILE A 63 -12.44 -7.24 6.59
N THR A 64 -13.17 -8.13 5.94
CA THR A 64 -12.70 -9.48 5.60
C THR A 64 -11.50 -9.43 4.66
N GLU A 65 -11.56 -8.59 3.63
CA GLU A 65 -10.45 -8.41 2.67
C GLU A 65 -9.22 -7.74 3.32
N LEU A 66 -9.45 -6.80 4.24
CA LEU A 66 -8.38 -6.09 4.96
C LEU A 66 -7.84 -6.85 6.17
N LEU A 67 -8.54 -7.87 6.65
CA LEU A 67 -8.24 -8.56 7.92
C LEU A 67 -6.80 -9.09 8.00
N PRO A 68 -6.22 -9.74 6.98
CA PRO A 68 -4.83 -10.19 7.03
C PRO A 68 -3.85 -9.04 7.28
N THR A 69 -4.09 -7.89 6.65
CA THR A 69 -3.28 -6.68 6.81
C THR A 69 -3.47 -6.05 8.18
N ILE A 70 -4.71 -5.97 8.66
CA ILE A 70 -5.03 -5.48 10.02
C ILE A 70 -4.31 -6.33 11.07
N LEU A 71 -4.40 -7.66 10.94
CA LEU A 71 -3.81 -8.59 11.90
C LEU A 71 -2.29 -8.51 11.92
N VAL A 72 -1.61 -8.53 10.76
CA VAL A 72 -0.14 -8.49 10.74
C VAL A 72 0.38 -7.18 11.31
N ILE A 73 -0.25 -6.04 11.02
CA ILE A 73 0.13 -4.75 11.59
C ILE A 73 -0.11 -4.72 13.10
N SER A 74 -1.27 -5.19 13.55
CA SER A 74 -1.59 -5.27 14.99
C SER A 74 -0.56 -6.10 15.76
N ILE A 75 -0.18 -7.25 15.21
CA ILE A 75 0.81 -8.16 15.81
C ILE A 75 2.20 -7.52 15.84
N ILE A 76 2.63 -6.88 14.74
CA ILE A 76 3.94 -6.22 14.69
C ILE A 76 3.98 -5.01 15.64
N VAL A 77 2.88 -4.27 15.79
CA VAL A 77 2.80 -3.20 16.78
C VAL A 77 2.88 -3.76 18.19
N ALA A 78 2.18 -4.86 18.50
CA ALA A 78 2.28 -5.54 19.78
C ALA A 78 3.74 -5.98 20.07
N MET A 79 4.41 -6.58 19.08
CA MET A 79 5.83 -6.93 19.17
C MET A 79 6.71 -5.68 19.35
N SER A 80 6.47 -4.62 18.62
CA SER A 80 7.22 -3.36 18.76
C SER A 80 7.11 -2.75 20.16
N LYS A 81 5.94 -2.88 20.80
CA LYS A 81 5.72 -2.40 22.17
C LYS A 81 6.57 -3.15 23.19
N VAL A 82 6.61 -4.48 23.12
CA VAL A 82 7.48 -5.25 24.03
C VAL A 82 8.97 -4.98 23.75
N LEU A 83 9.37 -4.75 22.50
CA LEU A 83 10.73 -4.35 22.15
C LEU A 83 11.12 -3.00 22.79
N THR A 84 10.19 -2.06 22.78
CA THR A 84 10.37 -0.74 23.38
C THR A 84 10.41 -0.82 24.90
N ALA A 85 9.46 -1.50 25.53
CA ALA A 85 9.38 -1.69 26.98
C ALA A 85 10.63 -2.39 27.55
N THR A 86 11.24 -3.29 26.79
CA THR A 86 12.47 -4.00 27.17
C THR A 86 13.75 -3.25 26.83
N GLY A 87 13.68 -2.18 26.02
CA GLY A 87 14.85 -1.43 25.52
C GLY A 87 15.71 -2.21 24.51
N ILE A 88 15.17 -3.27 23.89
CA ILE A 88 15.82 -4.01 22.80
C ILE A 88 15.91 -3.12 21.55
N ASN A 89 14.86 -2.32 21.29
CA ASN A 89 14.81 -1.37 20.19
C ASN A 89 16.04 -0.44 20.15
N ASP A 90 16.45 0.09 21.30
CA ASP A 90 17.61 0.99 21.37
C ASP A 90 18.91 0.30 20.94
N VAL A 91 19.07 -0.97 21.28
CA VAL A 91 20.22 -1.78 20.87
C VAL A 91 20.18 -2.08 19.37
N MET A 92 19.01 -2.40 18.83
CA MET A 92 18.80 -2.66 17.38
C MET A 92 19.04 -1.41 16.53
N ILE A 93 18.58 -0.24 17.00
CA ILE A 93 18.65 1.02 16.27
C ILE A 93 20.08 1.60 16.29
N SER A 94 20.84 1.37 17.34
CA SER A 94 22.15 2.01 17.54
C SER A 94 23.14 1.91 16.37
N PRO A 95 23.25 0.79 15.62
CA PRO A 95 24.12 0.71 14.44
C PRO A 95 23.64 1.61 13.29
N PHE A 96 22.31 1.67 13.05
CA PHE A 96 21.71 2.47 11.99
C PHE A 96 21.75 3.97 12.31
N ALA A 97 21.63 4.33 13.58
CA ALA A 97 21.76 5.72 14.03
C ALA A 97 23.12 6.33 13.68
N ARG A 98 24.16 5.51 13.54
CA ARG A 98 25.49 5.97 13.13
C ARG A 98 25.61 6.19 11.62
N LEU A 99 24.85 5.49 10.81
CA LEU A 99 24.82 5.61 9.34
C LEU A 99 23.95 6.78 8.90
N ILE A 100 22.80 7.00 9.54
CA ILE A 100 21.83 8.04 9.21
C ILE A 100 22.18 9.31 9.99
N ARG A 101 22.79 10.30 9.32
CA ARG A 101 23.28 11.53 9.95
C ARG A 101 22.47 12.78 9.59
N THR A 102 21.69 12.75 8.54
CA THR A 102 20.91 13.88 8.03
C THR A 102 19.51 13.43 7.59
N PRO A 103 18.52 14.35 7.53
CA PRO A 103 17.19 14.03 7.03
C PRO A 103 17.21 13.44 5.61
N SER A 104 18.10 13.93 4.76
CA SER A 104 18.27 13.44 3.39
C SER A 104 18.75 11.99 3.36
N TRP A 105 19.78 11.68 4.13
CA TRP A 105 20.25 10.30 4.26
C TRP A 105 19.19 9.38 4.84
N ALA A 106 18.38 9.86 5.80
CA ALA A 106 17.27 9.10 6.36
C ALA A 106 16.23 8.75 5.27
N TYR A 107 15.79 9.73 4.49
CA TYR A 107 14.80 9.51 3.43
C TYR A 107 15.26 8.44 2.43
N TRP A 108 16.47 8.59 1.88
CA TRP A 108 16.97 7.67 0.86
C TRP A 108 17.30 6.29 1.42
N THR A 109 17.89 6.21 2.62
CA THR A 109 18.21 4.93 3.25
C THR A 109 16.95 4.14 3.58
N ILE A 110 15.94 4.79 4.18
CA ILE A 110 14.66 4.15 4.48
C ILE A 110 14.00 3.68 3.19
N GLY A 111 13.95 4.55 2.17
CA GLY A 111 13.36 4.20 0.89
C GLY A 111 14.05 3.01 0.23
N LEU A 112 15.36 3.04 0.08
CA LEU A 112 16.10 1.96 -0.58
C LEU A 112 16.00 0.64 0.18
N LEU A 113 16.12 0.65 1.50
CA LEU A 113 15.93 -0.56 2.31
C LEU A 113 14.50 -1.09 2.18
N MET A 114 13.51 -0.19 2.23
CA MET A 114 12.11 -0.56 2.05
C MET A 114 11.87 -1.20 0.67
N MET A 115 12.45 -0.62 -0.39
CA MET A 115 12.36 -1.18 -1.74
C MET A 115 12.94 -2.61 -1.81
N VAL A 116 14.16 -2.78 -1.31
CA VAL A 116 14.84 -4.09 -1.34
C VAL A 116 14.06 -5.14 -0.54
N ILE A 117 13.63 -4.80 0.67
CA ILE A 117 12.87 -5.73 1.50
C ILE A 117 11.52 -6.07 0.85
N SER A 118 10.84 -5.07 0.26
CA SER A 118 9.52 -5.26 -0.35
C SER A 118 9.53 -6.14 -1.60
N TRP A 119 10.66 -6.32 -2.25
CA TRP A 119 10.77 -7.30 -3.34
C TRP A 119 10.64 -8.75 -2.85
N PHE A 120 10.94 -9.01 -1.57
CA PHE A 120 10.88 -10.35 -0.99
C PHE A 120 9.65 -10.59 -0.11
N PHE A 121 9.11 -9.55 0.54
CA PHE A 121 8.06 -9.68 1.55
C PHE A 121 6.72 -9.03 1.22
N TRP A 122 6.60 -8.35 0.11
CA TRP A 122 5.57 -7.36 -0.09
C TRP A 122 5.64 -6.16 0.89
N PRO A 123 5.14 -4.98 0.44
CA PRO A 123 5.38 -3.74 1.20
C PRO A 123 4.70 -3.70 2.57
N SER A 124 3.47 -4.21 2.70
CA SER A 124 2.70 -4.01 3.94
C SER A 124 3.34 -4.64 5.18
N PRO A 125 3.83 -5.89 5.18
CA PRO A 125 4.62 -6.44 6.27
C PRO A 125 5.96 -5.70 6.48
N ALA A 126 6.64 -5.34 5.38
CA ALA A 126 7.93 -4.67 5.44
C ALA A 126 7.84 -3.28 6.09
N VAL A 127 6.77 -2.51 5.82
CA VAL A 127 6.53 -1.19 6.44
C VAL A 127 6.52 -1.27 7.95
N ALA A 128 5.82 -2.24 8.52
CA ALA A 128 5.69 -2.37 9.96
C ALA A 128 7.06 -2.65 10.63
N LEU A 129 7.84 -3.57 10.03
CA LEU A 129 9.19 -3.89 10.50
C LEU A 129 10.13 -2.68 10.38
N MET A 130 10.18 -2.05 9.21
CA MET A 130 11.07 -0.93 8.94
C MET A 130 10.71 0.30 9.77
N GLY A 131 9.40 0.56 9.96
CA GLY A 131 8.92 1.67 10.77
C GLY A 131 9.32 1.54 12.23
N ALA A 132 9.16 0.36 12.82
CA ALA A 132 9.54 0.12 14.21
C ALA A 132 11.04 0.41 14.47
N VAL A 133 11.91 0.10 13.49
CA VAL A 133 13.36 0.25 13.64
C VAL A 133 13.88 1.62 13.18
N LEU A 134 13.44 2.11 12.01
CA LEU A 134 14.06 3.27 11.37
C LEU A 134 13.34 4.60 11.61
N LEU A 135 12.03 4.58 11.94
CA LEU A 135 11.31 5.82 12.21
C LEU A 135 11.91 6.62 13.37
N PRO A 136 12.25 6.03 14.54
CA PRO A 136 12.87 6.78 15.62
C PRO A 136 14.22 7.42 15.21
N VAL A 137 14.99 6.73 14.34
CA VAL A 137 16.25 7.29 13.83
C VAL A 137 16.00 8.46 12.90
N ALA A 138 15.02 8.33 12.00
CA ALA A 138 14.64 9.37 11.06
C ALA A 138 14.21 10.66 11.78
N LEU A 139 13.37 10.53 12.82
CA LEU A 139 12.91 11.65 13.64
C LEU A 139 14.06 12.33 14.37
N ARG A 140 14.98 11.57 14.95
CA ARG A 140 16.17 12.10 15.67
C ARG A 140 17.08 12.94 14.77
N VAL A 141 17.18 12.63 13.47
CA VAL A 141 17.99 13.42 12.52
C VAL A 141 17.20 14.53 11.85
N GLY A 142 15.93 14.75 12.26
CA GLY A 142 15.09 15.84 11.77
C GLY A 142 14.32 15.55 10.48
N LEU A 143 14.16 14.29 10.07
CA LEU A 143 13.22 13.92 9.02
C LEU A 143 11.82 13.87 9.62
N PRO A 144 10.83 14.65 9.12
CA PRO A 144 9.46 14.55 9.60
C PRO A 144 8.88 13.14 9.43
N ALA A 145 7.97 12.72 10.32
CA ALA A 145 7.30 11.42 10.23
C ALA A 145 6.62 11.21 8.86
N LEU A 146 6.01 12.25 8.31
CA LEU A 146 5.43 12.23 6.97
C LEU A 146 6.49 11.96 5.87
N GLY A 147 7.70 12.50 6.02
CA GLY A 147 8.81 12.22 5.10
C GLY A 147 9.28 10.77 5.16
N ALA A 148 9.31 10.18 6.35
CA ALA A 148 9.59 8.75 6.53
C ALA A 148 8.48 7.87 5.93
N ALA A 149 7.21 8.22 6.16
CA ALA A 149 6.05 7.56 5.57
C ALA A 149 6.09 7.62 4.04
N MET A 150 6.38 8.79 3.46
CA MET A 150 6.55 8.95 2.00
C MET A 150 7.66 8.06 1.46
N ALA A 151 8.83 8.00 2.12
CA ALA A 151 9.93 7.14 1.70
C ALA A 151 9.51 5.65 1.72
N MET A 152 8.97 5.16 2.83
CA MET A 152 8.51 3.77 2.92
C MET A 152 7.45 3.44 1.87
N ASN A 153 6.51 4.34 1.67
CA ASN A 153 5.38 4.13 0.78
C ASN A 153 5.79 4.15 -0.70
N LEU A 154 6.49 5.19 -1.16
CA LEU A 154 6.84 5.34 -2.57
C LEU A 154 7.85 4.30 -3.04
N PHE A 155 8.80 3.90 -2.20
CA PHE A 155 9.78 2.89 -2.56
C PHE A 155 9.21 1.46 -2.43
N GLY A 156 8.42 1.18 -1.39
CA GLY A 156 7.81 -0.13 -1.17
C GLY A 156 6.59 -0.38 -2.05
N HIS A 157 5.51 0.37 -1.81
CA HIS A 157 4.26 0.21 -2.54
C HIS A 157 4.32 0.78 -3.98
N GLY A 158 5.19 1.75 -4.22
CA GLY A 158 5.42 2.26 -5.57
C GLY A 158 6.39 1.39 -6.36
N ILE A 159 7.70 1.57 -6.13
CA ILE A 159 8.75 0.94 -6.95
C ILE A 159 8.72 -0.58 -6.82
N ALA A 160 8.83 -1.10 -5.59
CA ALA A 160 9.01 -2.54 -5.41
C ALA A 160 7.77 -3.33 -5.85
N LEU A 161 6.57 -2.86 -5.52
CA LEU A 161 5.33 -3.55 -5.87
C LEU A 161 5.02 -3.47 -7.37
N SER A 162 5.31 -2.33 -8.03
CA SER A 162 5.07 -2.20 -9.48
C SER A 162 6.04 -3.03 -10.33
N GLY A 163 7.26 -3.24 -9.84
CA GLY A 163 8.22 -4.14 -10.46
C GLY A 163 7.95 -5.60 -10.16
N ASP A 164 7.70 -5.89 -8.90
CA ASP A 164 7.45 -7.23 -8.34
C ASP A 164 8.40 -8.30 -8.91
N PHE A 165 9.69 -7.93 -8.99
CA PHE A 165 10.71 -8.69 -9.75
C PHE A 165 11.04 -10.05 -9.14
N VAL A 166 10.78 -10.27 -7.85
CA VAL A 166 11.12 -11.50 -7.13
C VAL A 166 9.90 -12.39 -6.98
N ILE A 167 8.80 -11.86 -6.44
CA ILE A 167 7.56 -12.62 -6.19
C ILE A 167 6.79 -12.84 -7.49
N GLN A 168 6.83 -11.85 -8.41
CA GLN A 168 6.24 -11.89 -9.76
C GLN A 168 4.73 -12.12 -9.81
N GLY A 169 3.99 -11.78 -8.75
CA GLY A 169 2.54 -11.88 -8.73
C GLY A 169 1.87 -10.94 -9.73
N ALA A 170 2.28 -9.66 -9.75
CA ALA A 170 1.74 -8.67 -10.68
C ALA A 170 2.15 -8.96 -12.13
N PRO A 171 3.43 -9.18 -12.49
CA PRO A 171 3.82 -9.54 -13.84
C PRO A 171 3.14 -10.82 -14.36
N LYS A 172 2.92 -11.81 -13.50
CA LYS A 172 2.23 -13.04 -13.90
C LYS A 172 0.78 -12.76 -14.29
N LEU A 173 0.03 -12.02 -13.48
CA LEU A 173 -1.37 -11.70 -13.78
C LEU A 173 -1.54 -10.90 -15.07
N THR A 174 -0.65 -9.90 -15.29
CA THR A 174 -0.70 -9.11 -16.53
C THR A 174 -0.24 -9.90 -17.76
N ALA A 175 0.81 -10.71 -17.62
CA ALA A 175 1.34 -11.53 -18.69
C ALA A 175 0.32 -12.60 -19.15
N ASP A 176 -0.28 -13.31 -18.19
CA ASP A 176 -1.32 -14.32 -18.46
C ASP A 176 -2.49 -13.68 -19.24
N ALA A 177 -2.95 -12.50 -18.82
CA ALA A 177 -4.03 -11.77 -19.48
C ALA A 177 -3.64 -11.21 -20.86
N ALA A 178 -2.36 -10.90 -21.09
CA ALA A 178 -1.84 -10.43 -22.36
C ALA A 178 -1.42 -11.59 -23.30
N GLY A 179 -1.45 -12.83 -22.83
CA GLY A 179 -0.97 -13.99 -23.60
C GLY A 179 0.54 -13.96 -23.83
N LEU A 180 1.32 -13.43 -22.88
CA LEU A 180 2.77 -13.26 -22.95
C LEU A 180 3.50 -14.12 -21.93
N PRO A 181 4.77 -14.48 -22.19
CA PRO A 181 5.66 -14.98 -21.15
C PRO A 181 5.87 -13.94 -20.05
N VAL A 182 5.89 -14.37 -18.78
CA VAL A 182 6.12 -13.48 -17.62
C VAL A 182 7.45 -12.74 -17.72
N SER A 183 8.49 -13.43 -18.22
CA SER A 183 9.83 -12.86 -18.46
C SER A 183 9.82 -11.63 -19.36
N ASP A 184 8.95 -11.60 -20.35
CA ASP A 184 8.87 -10.50 -21.32
C ASP A 184 8.26 -9.26 -20.67
N VAL A 185 7.21 -9.46 -19.86
CA VAL A 185 6.59 -8.37 -19.08
C VAL A 185 7.55 -7.84 -18.02
N VAL A 186 8.24 -8.74 -17.28
CA VAL A 186 9.26 -8.35 -16.30
C VAL A 186 10.35 -7.53 -16.98
N SER A 187 10.92 -8.01 -18.09
CA SER A 187 11.98 -7.31 -18.81
C SER A 187 11.53 -5.94 -19.32
N ALA A 188 10.33 -5.85 -19.89
CA ALA A 188 9.76 -4.60 -20.36
C ALA A 188 9.42 -3.63 -19.21
N SER A 189 9.09 -4.15 -18.03
CA SER A 189 8.76 -3.33 -16.86
C SER A 189 9.98 -2.66 -16.21
N VAL A 190 11.18 -3.27 -16.30
CA VAL A 190 12.39 -2.74 -15.67
C VAL A 190 12.61 -1.24 -15.95
N PRO A 191 12.75 -0.78 -17.20
CA PRO A 191 12.96 0.65 -17.47
C PRO A 191 11.81 1.51 -16.98
N LEU A 192 10.56 1.06 -17.14
CA LEU A 192 9.38 1.83 -16.73
C LEU A 192 9.28 1.99 -15.22
N VAL A 193 9.53 0.93 -14.46
CA VAL A 193 9.51 0.94 -12.99
C VAL A 193 10.58 1.85 -12.42
N PHE A 194 11.82 1.79 -12.95
CA PHE A 194 12.90 2.64 -12.47
C PHE A 194 12.72 4.11 -12.86
N ILE A 195 12.24 4.41 -14.08
CA ILE A 195 11.93 5.77 -14.50
C ILE A 195 10.81 6.34 -13.62
N MET A 196 9.71 5.61 -13.50
CA MET A 196 8.59 5.99 -12.65
C MET A 196 9.05 6.23 -11.20
N GLY A 197 9.81 5.29 -10.67
CA GLY A 197 10.33 5.35 -9.31
C GLY A 197 11.25 6.52 -9.06
N ILE A 198 12.26 6.74 -9.92
CA ILE A 198 13.22 7.84 -9.78
C ILE A 198 12.50 9.18 -9.88
N VAL A 199 11.69 9.39 -10.92
CA VAL A 199 10.97 10.65 -11.12
C VAL A 199 10.05 10.95 -9.94
N THR A 200 9.29 9.98 -9.49
CA THR A 200 8.36 10.15 -8.37
C THR A 200 9.08 10.42 -7.05
N THR A 201 10.08 9.60 -6.70
CA THR A 201 10.76 9.72 -5.40
C THR A 201 11.62 10.98 -5.32
N VAL A 202 12.26 11.40 -6.42
CA VAL A 202 13.01 12.65 -6.47
C VAL A 202 12.06 13.86 -6.40
N THR A 203 10.94 13.83 -7.13
CA THR A 203 9.92 14.91 -7.06
C THR A 203 9.36 15.02 -5.64
N ALA A 204 9.02 13.91 -5.02
CA ALA A 204 8.54 13.86 -3.64
C ALA A 204 9.57 14.43 -2.65
N TYR A 205 10.84 14.05 -2.82
CA TYR A 205 11.93 14.55 -2.00
C TYR A 205 12.14 16.07 -2.15
N ILE A 206 12.11 16.59 -3.38
CA ILE A 206 12.24 18.04 -3.64
C ILE A 206 11.10 18.81 -2.97
N LEU A 207 9.86 18.34 -3.10
CA LEU A 207 8.70 18.95 -2.47
C LEU A 207 8.79 18.88 -0.94
N LEU A 208 9.21 17.75 -0.39
CA LEU A 208 9.44 17.58 1.04
C LEU A 208 10.50 18.56 1.58
N CYS A 209 11.64 18.67 0.91
CA CYS A 209 12.70 19.61 1.28
C CYS A 209 12.23 21.07 1.23
N ARG A 210 11.41 21.43 0.23
CA ARG A 210 10.81 22.76 0.12
C ARG A 210 9.89 23.04 1.32
N ASP A 211 9.07 22.07 1.71
CA ASP A 211 8.11 22.25 2.78
C ASP A 211 8.77 22.24 4.17
N ILE A 212 9.85 21.49 4.37
CA ILE A 212 10.71 21.59 5.55
C ILE A 212 11.31 23.00 5.66
N LYS A 213 11.88 23.54 4.56
CA LYS A 213 12.46 24.90 4.55
C LYS A 213 11.42 25.99 4.80
N ARG A 214 10.15 25.78 4.46
CA ARG A 214 9.03 26.70 4.70
C ARG A 214 8.46 26.60 6.12
N GLY A 215 9.00 25.72 6.96
CA GLY A 215 8.54 25.54 8.33
C GLY A 215 7.19 24.81 8.49
N TYR A 216 6.72 24.15 7.44
CA TYR A 216 5.41 23.49 7.45
C TYR A 216 5.27 22.41 8.55
N PHE A 217 6.39 21.83 8.99
CA PHE A 217 6.43 20.74 9.96
C PHE A 217 6.82 21.17 11.39
N HIS A 218 6.96 22.49 11.69
CA HIS A 218 7.38 22.95 13.02
C HIS A 218 6.41 22.51 14.14
N HIS A 219 5.10 22.66 13.92
CA HIS A 219 4.10 22.24 14.93
C HIS A 219 4.07 20.72 15.13
N THR A 220 4.19 19.95 14.05
CA THR A 220 4.17 18.47 14.10
C THR A 220 5.43 17.93 14.79
N MET A 221 6.55 18.61 14.70
CA MET A 221 7.81 18.21 15.38
C MET A 221 7.74 18.41 16.88
N GLU A 222 7.07 19.46 17.37
CA GLU A 222 6.85 19.70 18.81
C GLU A 222 5.86 18.69 19.40
N GLU A 223 4.77 18.37 18.70
CA GLU A 223 3.81 17.34 19.12
C GLU A 223 4.42 15.94 19.16
N ILE A 224 5.30 15.61 18.21
CA ILE A 224 6.01 14.32 18.17
C ILE A 224 7.14 14.32 19.20
N ALA A 225 7.81 15.43 19.47
CA ALA A 225 8.81 15.53 20.55
C ALA A 225 8.16 15.28 21.90
N VAL A 226 6.94 15.76 22.12
CA VAL A 226 6.12 15.48 23.31
C VAL A 226 5.63 14.03 23.34
N ALA A 227 5.29 13.44 22.18
CA ALA A 227 4.87 12.03 22.07
C ALA A 227 6.04 11.03 22.10
N VAL A 228 7.24 11.48 21.78
CA VAL A 228 8.53 10.76 21.84
C VAL A 228 9.35 11.21 23.06
N GLU A 229 8.75 12.04 23.97
CA GLU A 229 9.37 12.17 25.29
C GLU A 229 9.64 10.76 25.82
N PRO A 230 10.87 10.46 26.21
CA PRO A 230 11.14 9.15 26.74
C PRO A 230 10.13 8.96 27.88
N ILE A 231 9.39 7.88 27.85
CA ILE A 231 8.84 7.27 29.05
C ILE A 231 10.09 6.89 29.87
N ALA A 232 10.82 7.91 30.29
CA ALA A 232 11.95 7.84 31.20
C ALA A 232 11.42 7.83 32.62
N GLU A 233 10.21 7.28 32.79
CA GLU A 233 9.74 6.88 34.09
C GLU A 233 10.08 5.41 34.27
N GLN A 234 11.21 5.21 34.98
CA GLN A 234 11.54 3.98 35.69
C GLN A 234 11.39 2.70 34.83
N THR A 235 12.16 2.58 33.76
CA THR A 235 12.38 1.28 33.14
C THR A 235 13.08 0.41 34.19
N LYS A 236 12.30 -0.33 35.01
CA LYS A 236 12.80 -1.54 35.65
C LYS A 236 13.60 -2.24 34.57
N GLN A 237 14.88 -2.52 34.82
CA GLN A 237 15.70 -3.26 33.84
C GLN A 237 15.11 -4.67 33.70
N LEU A 238 14.10 -4.81 32.84
CA LEU A 238 13.39 -6.08 32.61
C LEU A 238 14.33 -7.16 32.07
N LEU A 239 15.36 -6.74 31.33
CA LEU A 239 16.34 -7.63 30.71
C LEU A 239 17.78 -7.18 30.98
N SER A 240 18.68 -8.15 31.12
CA SER A 240 20.12 -7.89 31.20
C SER A 240 20.65 -7.32 29.88
N ASN A 241 21.69 -6.49 29.92
CA ASN A 241 22.33 -5.94 28.71
C ASN A 241 22.85 -7.05 27.75
N LYS A 242 23.26 -8.20 28.28
CA LYS A 242 23.69 -9.34 27.48
C LYS A 242 22.50 -9.96 26.72
N THR A 243 21.38 -10.15 27.40
CA THR A 243 20.14 -10.66 26.80
C THR A 243 19.61 -9.73 25.72
N LYS A 244 19.59 -8.39 25.99
CA LYS A 244 19.17 -7.38 24.98
C LYS A 244 20.01 -7.47 23.71
N LYS A 245 21.33 -7.57 23.82
CA LYS A 245 22.23 -7.68 22.66
C LYS A 245 21.97 -8.96 21.86
N TRP A 246 21.75 -10.10 22.51
CA TRP A 246 21.43 -11.35 21.86
C TRP A 246 20.07 -11.28 21.12
N LEU A 247 19.04 -10.78 21.77
CA LEU A 247 17.73 -10.63 21.15
C LEU A 247 17.76 -9.62 19.99
N ALA A 248 18.52 -8.53 20.13
CA ALA A 248 18.70 -7.54 19.07
C ALA A 248 19.34 -8.10 17.78
N VAL A 249 20.05 -9.23 17.86
CA VAL A 249 20.59 -9.96 16.69
C VAL A 249 19.63 -11.04 16.22
N ILE A 250 19.06 -11.82 17.14
CA ILE A 250 18.17 -12.95 16.81
C ILE A 250 16.91 -12.47 16.08
N ILE A 251 16.33 -11.33 16.50
CA ILE A 251 15.09 -10.81 15.92
C ILE A 251 15.25 -10.48 14.43
N PRO A 252 16.21 -9.64 14.01
CA PRO A 252 16.43 -9.41 12.59
C PRO A 252 16.81 -10.69 11.83
N LEU A 253 17.59 -11.58 12.46
CA LEU A 253 17.96 -12.85 11.85
C LEU A 253 16.75 -13.75 11.60
N SER A 254 15.76 -13.78 12.51
CA SER A 254 14.52 -14.53 12.30
C SER A 254 13.79 -14.06 11.04
N PHE A 255 13.67 -12.75 10.84
CA PHE A 255 13.05 -12.21 9.63
C PHE A 255 13.89 -12.45 8.37
N VAL A 256 15.21 -12.47 8.46
CA VAL A 256 16.09 -12.89 7.34
C VAL A 256 15.87 -14.37 7.00
N LEU A 257 15.66 -15.22 8.02
CA LEU A 257 15.31 -16.63 7.80
C LEU A 257 13.94 -16.78 7.17
N ASP A 258 12.95 -15.94 7.55
CA ASP A 258 11.65 -15.91 6.88
C ASP A 258 11.79 -15.58 5.38
N VAL A 259 12.65 -14.60 5.02
CA VAL A 259 12.96 -14.31 3.59
C VAL A 259 13.50 -15.55 2.89
N GLY A 260 14.47 -16.21 3.52
CA GLY A 260 15.04 -17.44 2.97
C GLY A 260 13.98 -18.54 2.80
N ALA A 261 13.11 -18.73 3.80
CA ALA A 261 12.02 -19.69 3.76
C ALA A 261 10.98 -19.34 2.67
N MET A 262 10.59 -18.07 2.55
CA MET A 262 9.67 -17.60 1.51
C MET A 262 10.23 -17.87 0.11
N SER A 263 11.51 -17.57 -0.10
CA SER A 263 12.16 -17.82 -1.38
C SER A 263 12.29 -19.32 -1.68
N TYR A 264 12.65 -20.14 -0.67
CA TYR A 264 12.81 -21.57 -0.83
C TYR A 264 11.49 -22.32 -1.03
N LEU A 265 10.45 -21.94 -0.30
CA LEU A 265 9.11 -22.56 -0.32
C LEU A 265 8.16 -21.89 -1.33
N ASN A 266 8.60 -20.86 -2.04
CA ASN A 266 7.79 -20.05 -2.96
C ASN A 266 6.51 -19.48 -2.31
N LEU A 267 6.59 -19.06 -1.04
CA LEU A 267 5.46 -18.46 -0.34
C LEU A 267 5.22 -17.04 -0.86
N GLN A 268 3.95 -16.73 -1.19
CA GLN A 268 3.56 -15.45 -1.78
C GLN A 268 2.30 -14.89 -1.10
N GLY A 269 2.12 -13.57 -1.17
CA GLY A 269 0.90 -12.90 -0.71
C GLY A 269 0.52 -13.25 0.73
N GLY A 270 -0.62 -13.89 0.91
CA GLY A 270 -1.17 -14.24 2.23
C GLY A 270 -0.30 -15.22 3.02
N GLU A 271 0.35 -16.18 2.36
CA GLU A 271 1.24 -17.15 3.01
C GLU A 271 2.50 -16.47 3.56
N ALA A 272 3.08 -15.57 2.79
CA ALA A 272 4.22 -14.75 3.23
C ALA A 272 3.83 -13.87 4.43
N THR A 273 2.67 -13.23 4.37
CA THR A 273 2.13 -12.43 5.48
C THR A 273 1.89 -13.27 6.74
N ALA A 274 1.38 -14.50 6.58
CA ALA A 274 1.14 -15.43 7.69
C ALA A 274 2.46 -15.87 8.36
N LEU A 275 3.50 -16.14 7.57
CA LEU A 275 4.82 -16.47 8.11
C LEU A 275 5.40 -15.32 8.94
N ILE A 276 5.40 -14.10 8.39
CA ILE A 276 5.87 -12.89 9.09
C ILE A 276 5.07 -12.64 10.38
N GLY A 277 3.73 -12.74 10.31
CA GLY A 277 2.86 -12.58 11.47
C GLY A 277 3.14 -13.63 12.54
N GLY A 278 3.32 -14.90 12.14
CA GLY A 278 3.67 -16.01 13.03
C GLY A 278 5.01 -15.79 13.72
N THR A 279 6.04 -15.37 12.98
CA THR A 279 7.37 -15.04 13.53
C THR A 279 7.28 -13.87 14.52
N ALA A 280 6.49 -12.84 14.21
CA ALA A 280 6.29 -11.71 15.12
C ALA A 280 5.59 -12.12 16.42
N ILE A 281 4.58 -13.01 16.36
CA ILE A 281 3.94 -13.60 17.54
C ILE A 281 4.97 -14.38 18.37
N PHE A 282 5.76 -15.23 17.72
CA PHE A 282 6.78 -16.03 18.41
C PHE A 282 7.80 -15.13 19.12
N ILE A 283 8.28 -14.07 18.46
CA ILE A 283 9.21 -13.10 19.05
C ILE A 283 8.57 -12.39 20.24
N LEU A 284 7.32 -11.92 20.11
CA LEU A 284 6.57 -11.27 21.20
C LEU A 284 6.50 -12.18 22.42
N ILE A 285 6.09 -13.44 22.23
CA ILE A 285 5.99 -14.44 23.32
C ILE A 285 7.35 -14.66 23.97
N LEU A 286 8.39 -14.90 23.15
CA LEU A 286 9.74 -15.16 23.62
C LEU A 286 10.25 -14.02 24.50
N ILE A 287 10.16 -12.78 24.02
CA ILE A 287 10.63 -11.60 24.76
C ILE A 287 9.83 -11.42 26.05
N SER A 288 8.51 -11.56 25.99
CA SER A 288 7.63 -11.40 27.16
C SER A 288 7.96 -12.42 28.25
N ILE A 289 8.23 -13.67 27.91
CA ILE A 289 8.63 -14.70 28.87
C ILE A 289 9.95 -14.32 29.55
N PHE A 290 10.94 -13.87 28.81
CA PHE A 290 12.22 -13.46 29.40
C PHE A 290 12.13 -12.18 30.25
N ALA A 291 11.28 -11.22 29.81
CA ALA A 291 11.14 -9.93 30.44
C ALA A 291 10.25 -9.98 31.70
N HIS A 292 9.07 -10.58 31.59
CA HIS A 292 8.02 -10.51 32.62
C HIS A 292 7.92 -11.78 33.51
N LYS A 293 8.58 -12.88 33.10
CA LYS A 293 8.64 -14.13 33.88
C LYS A 293 7.23 -14.63 34.26
N ARG A 294 6.84 -14.50 35.54
CA ARG A 294 5.54 -14.98 36.07
C ARG A 294 4.34 -14.20 35.52
N GLU A 295 4.51 -12.93 35.20
CA GLU A 295 3.46 -12.04 34.66
C GLU A 295 3.39 -12.10 33.14
N SER A 296 4.22 -12.95 32.48
CA SER A 296 4.33 -12.99 31.01
C SER A 296 3.01 -13.33 30.31
N PHE A 297 2.17 -14.18 30.89
CA PHE A 297 0.89 -14.54 30.26
C PHE A 297 -0.08 -13.36 30.17
N GLU A 298 -0.16 -12.56 31.25
CA GLU A 298 -0.98 -11.38 31.30
C GLU A 298 -0.43 -10.29 30.37
N GLU A 299 0.87 -10.06 30.42
CA GLU A 299 1.53 -9.06 29.57
C GLU A 299 1.47 -9.37 28.07
N ILE A 300 1.57 -10.65 27.67
CA ILE A 300 1.35 -11.05 26.29
C ILE A 300 -0.06 -10.63 25.82
N THR A 301 -1.07 -10.89 26.65
CA THR A 301 -2.46 -10.52 26.35
C THR A 301 -2.60 -9.01 26.25
N ASN A 302 -1.98 -8.25 27.17
CA ASN A 302 -1.98 -6.80 27.15
C ASN A 302 -1.35 -6.24 25.87
N TYR A 303 -0.20 -6.75 25.46
CA TYR A 303 0.45 -6.33 24.19
C TYR A 303 -0.43 -6.65 22.97
N PHE A 304 -1.12 -7.79 22.92
CA PHE A 304 -2.07 -8.09 21.86
C PHE A 304 -3.24 -7.11 21.84
N ILE A 305 -3.83 -6.81 23.01
CA ILE A 305 -4.94 -5.85 23.13
C ILE A 305 -4.50 -4.49 22.59
N GLU A 306 -3.34 -3.99 23.01
CA GLU A 306 -2.82 -2.71 22.52
C GLU A 306 -2.53 -2.73 21.01
N GLY A 307 -1.99 -3.82 20.48
CA GLY A 307 -1.76 -4.02 19.06
C GLY A 307 -3.07 -3.99 18.26
N PHE A 308 -4.09 -4.73 18.70
CA PHE A 308 -5.41 -4.74 18.05
C PHE A 308 -6.13 -3.40 18.15
N GLN A 309 -6.07 -2.74 19.30
CA GLN A 309 -6.61 -1.37 19.45
C GLN A 309 -5.97 -0.41 18.46
N PHE A 310 -4.64 -0.49 18.28
CA PHE A 310 -3.94 0.30 17.28
C PHE A 310 -4.42 -0.04 15.87
N GLY A 311 -4.48 -1.33 15.51
CA GLY A 311 -4.93 -1.76 14.18
C GLY A 311 -6.32 -1.24 13.85
N PHE A 312 -7.30 -1.42 14.72
CA PHE A 312 -8.67 -0.92 14.49
C PHE A 312 -8.78 0.60 14.57
N LYS A 313 -8.00 1.28 15.41
CA LYS A 313 -7.94 2.74 15.42
C LYS A 313 -7.50 3.30 14.07
N VAL A 314 -6.52 2.65 13.43
CA VAL A 314 -5.96 3.07 12.14
C VAL A 314 -6.89 2.69 10.98
N PHE A 315 -7.38 1.46 10.96
CA PHE A 315 -8.20 0.96 9.85
C PHE A 315 -9.66 1.36 9.94
N GLY A 316 -10.15 1.82 11.10
CA GLY A 316 -11.55 2.23 11.27
C GLY A 316 -12.04 3.24 10.23
N PRO A 317 -11.34 4.37 10.00
CA PRO A 317 -11.72 5.34 8.96
C PRO A 317 -11.61 4.81 7.53
N VAL A 318 -10.87 3.74 7.33
CA VAL A 318 -10.57 3.15 6.02
C VAL A 318 -11.64 2.20 5.54
N ILE A 319 -12.29 1.52 6.49
CA ILE A 319 -13.31 0.50 6.17
C ILE A 319 -14.41 1.06 5.25
N PRO A 320 -15.02 2.24 5.49
CA PRO A 320 -16.01 2.82 4.60
C PRO A 320 -15.47 3.09 3.19
N ILE A 321 -14.21 3.51 3.10
CA ILE A 321 -13.56 3.84 1.83
C ILE A 321 -13.33 2.56 1.03
N ALA A 322 -12.68 1.58 1.63
CA ALA A 322 -12.47 0.27 1.02
C ALA A 322 -13.80 -0.38 0.60
N ALA A 323 -14.83 -0.30 1.45
CA ALA A 323 -16.16 -0.81 1.17
C ALA A 323 -16.77 -0.22 -0.10
N PHE A 324 -16.62 1.10 -0.34
CA PHE A 324 -17.06 1.72 -1.57
C PHE A 324 -16.26 1.26 -2.79
N PHE A 325 -14.95 1.28 -2.69
CA PHE A 325 -14.09 0.95 -3.83
C PHE A 325 -14.19 -0.52 -4.25
N TYR A 326 -14.34 -1.45 -3.30
CA TYR A 326 -14.57 -2.87 -3.63
C TYR A 326 -15.86 -3.11 -4.42
N LEU A 327 -16.85 -2.20 -4.39
CA LEU A 327 -18.01 -2.24 -5.27
C LEU A 327 -17.66 -1.96 -6.75
N GLY A 328 -16.48 -1.43 -7.02
CA GLY A 328 -15.98 -1.26 -8.40
C GLY A 328 -15.67 -2.58 -9.11
N ASP A 329 -15.47 -3.65 -8.36
CA ASP A 329 -15.05 -4.95 -8.87
C ASP A 329 -15.88 -6.11 -8.27
N ALA A 330 -15.26 -7.21 -7.92
CA ALA A 330 -15.90 -8.45 -7.42
C ALA A 330 -16.80 -8.25 -6.19
N GLY A 331 -16.54 -7.22 -5.39
CA GLY A 331 -17.36 -6.87 -4.24
C GLY A 331 -18.81 -6.52 -4.62
N PHE A 332 -19.05 -5.95 -5.81
CA PHE A 332 -20.41 -5.62 -6.24
C PHE A 332 -21.31 -6.85 -6.28
N LEU A 333 -20.86 -7.91 -6.93
CA LEU A 333 -21.59 -9.16 -7.05
C LEU A 333 -21.84 -9.81 -5.67
N LYS A 334 -20.83 -9.81 -4.80
CA LYS A 334 -20.90 -10.44 -3.48
C LYS A 334 -21.79 -9.67 -2.49
N ILE A 335 -21.86 -8.34 -2.62
CA ILE A 335 -22.56 -7.47 -1.65
C ILE A 335 -23.96 -7.11 -2.13
N ILE A 336 -24.10 -6.72 -3.40
CA ILE A 336 -25.37 -6.21 -3.96
C ILE A 336 -26.07 -7.28 -4.80
N GLY A 337 -25.30 -8.08 -5.58
CA GLY A 337 -25.86 -9.14 -6.41
C GLY A 337 -25.68 -8.91 -7.90
N GLU A 338 -26.34 -9.72 -8.72
CA GLU A 338 -26.22 -9.75 -10.18
C GLU A 338 -27.08 -8.65 -10.84
N TYR A 339 -26.73 -7.38 -10.66
CA TYR A 339 -27.44 -6.23 -11.24
C TYR A 339 -26.64 -5.51 -12.34
N LEU A 340 -25.41 -5.92 -12.57
CA LEU A 340 -24.60 -5.43 -13.70
C LEU A 340 -25.00 -6.15 -15.00
N PRO A 341 -24.71 -5.56 -16.17
CA PRO A 341 -24.95 -6.23 -17.46
C PRO A 341 -24.30 -7.62 -17.52
N LYS A 342 -24.93 -8.56 -18.23
CA LYS A 342 -24.44 -9.96 -18.33
C LYS A 342 -22.99 -10.11 -18.83
N MET A 343 -22.51 -9.14 -19.58
CA MET A 343 -21.14 -9.10 -20.12
C MET A 343 -20.18 -8.27 -19.26
N SER A 344 -20.65 -7.77 -18.10
CA SER A 344 -19.85 -6.99 -17.17
C SER A 344 -18.88 -7.90 -16.42
N HIS A 345 -17.66 -7.40 -16.25
CA HIS A 345 -16.63 -7.99 -15.40
C HIS A 345 -16.33 -7.10 -14.16
N GLY A 346 -17.26 -6.21 -13.82
CA GLY A 346 -17.13 -5.21 -12.75
C GLY A 346 -17.13 -3.79 -13.31
N ILE A 347 -17.61 -2.84 -12.50
CA ILE A 347 -17.83 -1.44 -12.93
C ILE A 347 -16.52 -0.84 -13.47
N VAL A 348 -15.43 -1.01 -12.75
CA VAL A 348 -14.11 -0.45 -13.11
C VAL A 348 -13.57 -1.08 -14.40
N ASN A 349 -13.72 -2.40 -14.53
CA ASN A 349 -13.32 -3.13 -15.73
C ASN A 349 -14.12 -2.67 -16.96
N ASP A 350 -15.43 -2.51 -16.83
CA ASP A 350 -16.29 -2.06 -17.89
C ASP A 350 -15.94 -0.65 -18.39
N LEU A 351 -15.63 0.26 -17.45
CA LEU A 351 -15.16 1.62 -17.77
C LEU A 351 -13.83 1.58 -18.56
N GLY A 352 -12.90 0.70 -18.17
CA GLY A 352 -11.63 0.51 -18.87
C GLY A 352 -11.83 -0.02 -20.31
N VAL A 353 -12.70 -1.02 -20.48
CA VAL A 353 -13.05 -1.58 -21.81
C VAL A 353 -13.64 -0.51 -22.71
N VAL A 354 -14.62 0.26 -22.23
CA VAL A 354 -15.26 1.32 -23.03
C VAL A 354 -14.23 2.39 -23.44
N LEU A 355 -13.35 2.79 -22.53
CA LEU A 355 -12.28 3.74 -22.85
C LEU A 355 -11.39 3.22 -23.98
N ALA A 356 -10.96 1.96 -23.90
CA ALA A 356 -10.11 1.35 -24.92
C ALA A 356 -10.76 1.27 -26.31
N HIS A 357 -12.08 1.06 -26.39
CA HIS A 357 -12.81 0.99 -27.67
C HIS A 357 -13.05 2.34 -28.37
N ILE A 358 -12.98 3.45 -27.66
CA ILE A 358 -13.26 4.78 -28.20
C ILE A 358 -12.01 5.43 -28.81
N VAL A 359 -10.83 4.91 -28.57
CA VAL A 359 -9.55 5.57 -28.81
C VAL A 359 -8.87 5.08 -30.12
N PRO A 360 -8.26 5.96 -30.93
CA PRO A 360 -7.51 5.59 -32.13
C PRO A 360 -6.27 4.73 -31.81
N MET A 361 -5.96 3.77 -32.71
CA MET A 361 -4.88 2.80 -32.54
C MET A 361 -3.56 3.33 -33.10
N ASN A 362 -2.80 4.07 -32.30
CA ASN A 362 -1.39 4.41 -32.55
C ASN A 362 -0.57 4.30 -31.27
N LYS A 363 0.77 4.32 -31.38
CA LYS A 363 1.69 4.08 -30.24
C LYS A 363 1.52 5.11 -29.12
N GLU A 364 1.42 6.38 -29.49
CA GLU A 364 1.30 7.48 -28.53
C GLU A 364 -0.01 7.40 -27.75
N ILE A 365 -1.09 7.20 -28.49
CA ILE A 365 -2.44 7.07 -27.90
C ILE A 365 -2.55 5.74 -27.14
N GLY A 366 -1.96 4.67 -27.66
CA GLY A 366 -1.87 3.39 -26.96
C GLY A 366 -1.23 3.52 -25.59
N ALA A 367 -0.08 4.21 -25.51
CA ALA A 367 0.61 4.46 -24.24
C ALA A 367 -0.27 5.28 -23.26
N VAL A 368 -0.87 6.38 -23.75
CA VAL A 368 -1.76 7.22 -22.91
C VAL A 368 -2.98 6.40 -22.44
N THR A 369 -3.56 5.61 -23.33
CA THR A 369 -4.74 4.78 -22.99
C THR A 369 -4.39 3.72 -21.96
N LEU A 370 -3.26 3.00 -22.12
CA LEU A 370 -2.85 2.01 -21.14
C LEU A 370 -2.50 2.63 -19.78
N THR A 371 -1.90 3.82 -19.76
CA THR A 371 -1.71 4.56 -18.51
C THR A 371 -3.05 4.93 -17.88
N ALA A 372 -4.00 5.44 -18.66
CA ALA A 372 -5.32 5.82 -18.17
C ALA A 372 -6.12 4.61 -17.68
N VAL A 373 -6.13 3.51 -18.46
CA VAL A 373 -6.78 2.25 -18.06
C VAL A 373 -6.15 1.71 -16.79
N GLY A 374 -4.82 1.62 -16.72
CA GLY A 374 -4.13 1.19 -15.51
C GLY A 374 -4.48 2.08 -14.31
N ALA A 375 -4.46 3.41 -14.47
CA ALA A 375 -4.84 4.33 -13.40
C ALA A 375 -6.30 4.15 -12.95
N ILE A 376 -7.23 3.96 -13.89
CA ILE A 376 -8.65 3.71 -13.59
C ILE A 376 -8.81 2.38 -12.86
N THR A 377 -8.21 1.31 -13.38
CA THR A 377 -8.30 -0.01 -12.74
C THR A 377 -7.62 -0.04 -11.37
N GLY A 378 -6.58 0.76 -11.17
CA GLY A 378 -5.96 0.94 -9.86
C GLY A 378 -6.86 1.60 -8.82
N LEU A 379 -7.94 2.29 -9.23
CA LEU A 379 -8.89 2.92 -8.30
C LEU A 379 -9.71 1.92 -7.47
N ASP A 380 -9.68 0.63 -7.79
CA ASP A 380 -10.24 -0.41 -6.94
C ASP A 380 -9.45 -0.61 -5.63
N GLY A 381 -8.21 -0.15 -5.62
CA GLY A 381 -7.29 -0.08 -4.49
C GLY A 381 -6.58 -1.36 -4.12
N SER A 382 -6.84 -2.46 -4.79
CA SER A 382 -6.04 -3.67 -4.64
C SER A 382 -4.70 -3.53 -5.39
N GLY A 383 -4.70 -2.74 -6.46
CA GLY A 383 -3.61 -2.66 -7.43
C GLY A 383 -3.41 -3.94 -8.24
N PHE A 384 -4.17 -4.98 -7.94
CA PHE A 384 -4.02 -6.33 -8.53
C PHE A 384 -5.25 -6.79 -9.31
N SER A 385 -6.47 -6.51 -8.90
CA SER A 385 -7.68 -6.99 -9.59
C SER A 385 -7.80 -6.44 -11.01
N GLY A 386 -7.46 -5.18 -11.20
CA GLY A 386 -7.56 -4.51 -12.50
C GLY A 386 -6.40 -4.69 -13.45
N ILE A 387 -5.24 -5.23 -13.00
CA ILE A 387 -4.06 -5.34 -13.88
C ILE A 387 -4.23 -6.39 -14.98
N SER A 388 -5.03 -7.40 -14.75
CA SER A 388 -5.38 -8.38 -15.80
C SER A 388 -6.10 -7.72 -16.98
N LEU A 389 -7.01 -6.76 -16.69
CA LEU A 389 -7.66 -5.99 -17.74
C LEU A 389 -6.64 -5.13 -18.52
N ALA A 390 -5.71 -4.48 -17.83
CA ALA A 390 -4.65 -3.73 -18.49
C ALA A 390 -3.83 -4.64 -19.44
N GLY A 391 -3.51 -5.87 -19.03
CA GLY A 391 -2.88 -6.87 -19.88
C GLY A 391 -3.71 -7.24 -21.12
N SER A 392 -4.99 -7.52 -20.96
CA SER A 392 -5.90 -7.83 -22.07
C SER A 392 -6.04 -6.68 -23.07
N ILE A 393 -6.16 -5.45 -22.58
CA ILE A 393 -6.22 -4.24 -23.41
C ILE A 393 -4.89 -3.98 -24.12
N ALA A 394 -3.75 -4.21 -23.44
CA ALA A 394 -2.44 -4.12 -24.06
C ALA A 394 -2.29 -5.08 -25.23
N HIS A 395 -2.76 -6.32 -25.08
CA HIS A 395 -2.78 -7.32 -26.17
C HIS A 395 -3.63 -6.85 -27.36
N LEU A 396 -4.83 -6.31 -27.10
CA LEU A 396 -5.71 -5.78 -28.13
C LEU A 396 -5.03 -4.64 -28.93
N PHE A 397 -4.46 -3.66 -28.24
CA PHE A 397 -3.77 -2.54 -28.88
C PHE A 397 -2.53 -3.00 -29.66
N ALA A 398 -1.69 -3.85 -29.06
CA ALA A 398 -0.49 -4.36 -29.70
C ALA A 398 -0.80 -5.13 -30.99
N THR A 399 -1.83 -5.99 -30.94
CA THR A 399 -2.29 -6.75 -32.11
C THR A 399 -2.77 -5.80 -33.23
N ALA A 400 -3.56 -4.78 -32.88
CA ALA A 400 -4.08 -3.81 -33.85
C ALA A 400 -2.97 -2.91 -34.46
N MET A 401 -1.93 -2.62 -33.70
CA MET A 401 -0.81 -1.77 -34.13
C MET A 401 0.35 -2.58 -34.77
N GLY A 402 0.34 -3.91 -34.67
CA GLY A 402 1.46 -4.75 -35.12
C GLY A 402 2.74 -4.57 -34.31
N THR A 403 2.62 -4.25 -33.01
CA THR A 403 3.75 -4.01 -32.09
C THR A 403 3.79 -5.07 -30.98
N SER A 404 4.89 -5.09 -30.20
CA SER A 404 4.97 -5.96 -29.00
C SER A 404 4.00 -5.49 -27.91
N ALA A 405 3.26 -6.40 -27.33
CA ALA A 405 2.37 -6.12 -26.20
C ALA A 405 3.13 -5.90 -24.87
N ALA A 406 4.39 -6.35 -24.76
CA ALA A 406 5.11 -6.39 -23.49
C ALA A 406 5.25 -5.01 -22.82
N THR A 407 5.66 -3.99 -23.58
CA THR A 407 5.83 -2.61 -23.05
C THR A 407 4.48 -2.02 -22.65
N LEU A 408 3.43 -2.19 -23.45
CA LEU A 408 2.08 -1.72 -23.13
C LEU A 408 1.53 -2.41 -21.88
N THR A 409 1.71 -3.73 -21.78
CA THR A 409 1.32 -4.53 -20.61
C THR A 409 2.04 -4.04 -19.35
N ALA A 410 3.35 -3.87 -19.43
CA ALA A 410 4.15 -3.35 -18.33
C ALA A 410 3.74 -1.91 -17.92
N LEU A 411 3.43 -1.05 -18.90
CA LEU A 411 2.96 0.32 -18.63
C LEU A 411 1.62 0.32 -17.89
N GLY A 412 0.66 -0.49 -18.33
CA GLY A 412 -0.64 -0.64 -17.68
C GLY A 412 -0.50 -1.17 -16.25
N GLN A 413 0.35 -2.18 -16.03
CA GLN A 413 0.70 -2.71 -14.71
C GLN A 413 1.28 -1.63 -13.79
N VAL A 414 2.30 -0.90 -14.25
CA VAL A 414 2.94 0.18 -13.50
C VAL A 414 1.91 1.24 -13.12
N ALA A 415 1.08 1.70 -14.06
CA ALA A 415 0.08 2.71 -13.78
C ALA A 415 -0.97 2.24 -12.76
N ALA A 416 -1.48 1.01 -12.86
CA ALA A 416 -2.46 0.46 -11.94
C ALA A 416 -1.89 0.37 -10.52
N ILE A 417 -0.68 -0.15 -10.36
CA ILE A 417 -0.07 -0.33 -9.05
C ILE A 417 0.32 1.02 -8.43
N TRP A 418 0.84 1.96 -9.20
CA TRP A 418 1.15 3.29 -8.67
C TRP A 418 -0.09 4.10 -8.28
N VAL A 419 -1.25 3.81 -8.80
CA VAL A 419 -2.51 4.42 -8.35
C VAL A 419 -3.10 3.63 -7.20
N GLY A 420 -3.33 2.34 -7.37
CA GLY A 420 -4.09 1.49 -6.46
C GLY A 420 -3.28 0.66 -5.48
N GLY A 421 -2.04 0.34 -5.81
CA GLY A 421 -1.18 -0.50 -4.97
C GLY A 421 -0.62 0.20 -3.73
N GLY A 422 -1.00 1.45 -3.46
CA GLY A 422 -0.75 2.09 -2.19
C GLY A 422 -0.02 3.41 -2.20
N THR A 423 -0.02 4.17 -3.26
CA THR A 423 0.61 5.50 -3.24
C THR A 423 -0.37 6.66 -3.25
N ILE A 424 -1.52 6.53 -3.93
CA ILE A 424 -2.55 7.56 -4.03
C ILE A 424 -3.84 7.13 -3.33
N VAL A 425 -4.26 5.90 -3.56
CA VAL A 425 -5.51 5.41 -2.99
C VAL A 425 -5.30 5.10 -1.51
N PRO A 426 -6.10 5.71 -0.61
CA PRO A 426 -5.76 5.80 0.81
C PRO A 426 -5.51 4.49 1.53
N TRP A 427 -6.28 3.42 1.29
CA TRP A 427 -6.18 2.22 2.14
C TRP A 427 -4.88 1.42 1.96
N ALA A 428 -4.30 1.39 0.77
CA ALA A 428 -3.07 0.63 0.57
C ALA A 428 -1.83 1.34 1.14
N LEU A 429 -1.85 2.67 1.33
CA LEU A 429 -0.77 3.42 1.99
C LEU A 429 -0.90 3.49 3.52
N ILE A 430 -2.03 3.00 4.06
CA ILE A 430 -2.32 3.10 5.49
C ILE A 430 -1.27 2.45 6.38
N PRO A 431 -0.71 1.27 6.06
CA PRO A 431 0.37 0.71 6.86
C PRO A 431 1.51 1.71 7.11
N ALA A 432 1.94 2.42 6.07
CA ALA A 432 3.00 3.41 6.17
C ALA A 432 2.57 4.64 7.00
N ALA A 433 1.36 5.13 6.78
CA ALA A 433 0.79 6.24 7.54
C ALA A 433 0.64 5.88 9.03
N ALA A 434 0.09 4.70 9.31
CA ALA A 434 -0.17 4.22 10.65
C ALA A 434 1.10 4.05 11.50
N ILE A 435 2.09 3.36 10.94
CA ILE A 435 3.37 3.10 11.63
C ILE A 435 4.10 4.43 11.88
N CYS A 436 4.00 5.38 10.97
CA CYS A 436 4.60 6.70 11.14
C CYS A 436 3.75 7.67 11.98
N GLY A 437 2.54 7.29 12.38
CA GLY A 437 1.63 8.16 13.15
C GLY A 437 1.15 9.38 12.38
N VAL A 438 1.02 9.28 11.05
CA VAL A 438 0.57 10.36 10.18
C VAL A 438 -0.81 10.06 9.58
N ASP A 439 -1.52 11.13 9.17
CA ASP A 439 -2.80 11.00 8.51
C ASP A 439 -2.62 10.35 7.12
N PRO A 440 -3.34 9.26 6.79
CA PRO A 440 -3.24 8.59 5.50
C PRO A 440 -3.68 9.47 4.33
N PHE A 441 -4.65 10.36 4.52
CA PHE A 441 -5.09 11.29 3.47
C PHE A 441 -4.04 12.37 3.19
N GLU A 442 -3.34 12.85 4.22
CA GLU A 442 -2.23 13.77 4.04
C GLU A 442 -1.08 13.10 3.29
N LEU A 443 -0.79 11.83 3.60
CA LEU A 443 0.21 11.05 2.88
C LEU A 443 -0.19 10.86 1.40
N ALA A 444 -1.43 10.46 1.13
CA ALA A 444 -1.97 10.32 -0.23
C ALA A 444 -1.90 11.64 -1.01
N ARG A 445 -2.33 12.74 -0.38
CA ARG A 445 -2.29 14.08 -0.96
C ARG A 445 -0.86 14.51 -1.31
N ARG A 446 0.12 14.19 -0.47
CA ARG A 446 1.54 14.49 -0.73
C ARG A 446 2.12 13.66 -1.87
N ASN A 447 1.66 12.45 -2.03
CA ASN A 447 2.08 11.56 -3.10
C ASN A 447 1.43 11.91 -4.45
N LEU A 448 0.27 12.58 -4.46
CA LEU A 448 -0.52 12.82 -5.69
C LEU A 448 0.31 13.53 -6.78
N VAL A 449 0.94 14.66 -6.46
CA VAL A 449 1.74 15.40 -7.44
C VAL A 449 2.96 14.62 -7.91
N PRO A 450 3.81 14.04 -7.03
CA PRO A 450 4.93 13.21 -7.45
C PRO A 450 4.53 12.04 -8.35
N VAL A 451 3.47 11.32 -7.99
CA VAL A 451 3.00 10.16 -8.77
C VAL A 451 2.44 10.59 -10.12
N THR A 452 1.67 11.67 -10.18
CA THR A 452 1.17 12.21 -11.46
C THR A 452 2.31 12.62 -12.39
N VAL A 453 3.33 13.30 -11.87
CA VAL A 453 4.52 13.67 -12.66
C VAL A 453 5.26 12.40 -13.14
N GLY A 454 5.42 11.41 -12.26
CA GLY A 454 6.02 10.12 -12.60
C GLY A 454 5.26 9.41 -13.71
N LEU A 455 3.93 9.31 -13.63
CA LEU A 455 3.09 8.68 -14.66
C LEU A 455 3.21 9.39 -16.00
N ILE A 456 3.17 10.73 -16.03
CA ILE A 456 3.32 11.50 -17.27
C ILE A 456 4.67 11.20 -17.93
N VAL A 457 5.76 11.29 -17.17
CA VAL A 457 7.11 11.06 -17.71
C VAL A 457 7.27 9.62 -18.17
N THR A 458 6.79 8.65 -17.39
CA THR A 458 6.88 7.22 -17.76
C THR A 458 6.07 6.92 -19.01
N THR A 459 4.88 7.51 -19.17
CA THR A 459 4.06 7.37 -20.37
C THR A 459 4.77 7.92 -21.60
N ILE A 460 5.37 9.11 -21.49
CA ILE A 460 6.15 9.71 -22.59
C ILE A 460 7.31 8.81 -22.99
N ILE A 461 8.06 8.28 -22.02
CA ILE A 461 9.18 7.37 -22.31
C ILE A 461 8.68 6.05 -22.92
N ALA A 462 7.56 5.51 -22.43
CA ALA A 462 6.97 4.31 -23.00
C ALA A 462 6.62 4.45 -24.48
N MET A 463 6.21 5.64 -24.95
CA MET A 463 5.94 5.89 -26.38
C MET A 463 7.16 5.65 -27.28
N PHE A 464 8.37 5.80 -26.74
CA PHE A 464 9.62 5.54 -27.46
C PHE A 464 10.08 4.09 -27.35
N LEU A 465 9.55 3.33 -26.38
CA LEU A 465 9.90 1.93 -26.13
C LEU A 465 8.92 0.93 -26.79
N ILE A 466 7.73 1.38 -27.21
CA ILE A 466 6.74 0.65 -28.01
C ILE A 466 7.19 0.67 -29.50
#